data_eff77c904bb21ac731773467c6482bd3
#
_entry.id   eff77c904bb21ac731773467c6482bd3
#
_cell.length_a   1.000
_cell.length_b   1.000
_cell.length_c   1.000
_cell.angle_alpha   90.00
_cell.angle_beta   90.00
_cell.angle_gamma   90.00
#
_symmetry.space_group_name_H-M   'P 1'
#
loop_
_entity.id
_entity.type
_entity.pdbx_description
1 polymer ?
#
loop_
_entity_poly.entity_id
_entity_poly.type
_entity_poly.pdbx_seq_one_letter_code
_entity_poly.pdbx_strand_id
1 'polypeptide(L)'
;MIRRHLALAVALLSLIAGCATFRPQIIVPEVSLANITPLGATLFEQRVRVDLRLRNPNDFAIDLSGVDFQLAVNGARLASGVTSEAVSIPRLGESLVSVEVTTTLLDWMRQIGSLGRSQEIAYDLTGHLHVAHLGRLPFSHSGRFAPGKAPATPSSQGT
;
A
#
# COMPACT_ATOMS: atom_id res chain seq x y z
N MET A 1 -18.13 60.33 -7.49
CA MET A 1 -17.49 59.62 -6.37
C MET A 1 -17.90 58.13 -6.32
N ILE A 2 -19.14 57.76 -6.51
CA ILE A 2 -19.68 56.37 -6.43
C ILE A 2 -18.94 55.36 -7.35
N ARG A 3 -18.60 55.76 -8.58
CA ARG A 3 -17.90 54.85 -9.55
C ARG A 3 -16.50 54.43 -9.09
N ARG A 4 -15.78 55.31 -8.38
CA ARG A 4 -14.42 54.99 -7.86
C ARG A 4 -14.49 54.03 -6.67
N HIS A 5 -15.49 54.13 -5.82
CA HIS A 5 -15.68 53.19 -4.69
C HIS A 5 -16.17 51.82 -5.19
N LEU A 6 -16.98 51.77 -6.24
CA LEU A 6 -17.43 50.52 -6.84
C LEU A 6 -16.27 49.75 -7.47
N ALA A 7 -15.37 50.46 -8.19
CA ALA A 7 -14.15 49.83 -8.78
C ALA A 7 -13.17 49.29 -7.72
N LEU A 8 -13.02 50.02 -6.60
CA LEU A 8 -12.18 49.56 -5.48
C LEU A 8 -12.80 48.33 -4.79
N ALA A 9 -14.11 48.27 -4.61
CA ALA A 9 -14.81 47.14 -4.01
C ALA A 9 -14.70 45.86 -4.87
N VAL A 10 -14.81 45.99 -6.20
CA VAL A 10 -14.65 44.86 -7.13
C VAL A 10 -13.20 44.37 -7.16
N ALA A 11 -12.22 45.28 -7.11
CA ALA A 11 -10.82 44.92 -7.04
C ALA A 11 -10.45 44.21 -5.72
N LEU A 12 -11.04 44.59 -4.60
CA LEU A 12 -10.83 43.97 -3.30
C LEU A 12 -11.48 42.59 -3.23
N LEU A 13 -12.64 42.41 -3.86
CA LEU A 13 -13.36 41.14 -3.90
C LEU A 13 -12.62 40.07 -4.77
N SER A 14 -11.93 40.50 -5.83
CA SER A 14 -11.14 39.61 -6.67
C SER A 14 -9.84 39.11 -6.02
N LEU A 15 -9.29 39.82 -5.03
CA LEU A 15 -8.13 39.37 -4.26
C LEU A 15 -8.46 38.26 -3.26
N ILE A 16 -9.72 38.18 -2.81
CA ILE A 16 -10.15 37.15 -1.83
C ILE A 16 -10.43 35.80 -2.53
N ALA A 17 -10.75 35.79 -3.81
CA ALA A 17 -11.06 34.58 -4.56
C ALA A 17 -9.84 33.70 -4.89
N GLY A 18 -8.60 34.21 -4.71
CA GLY A 18 -7.36 33.53 -5.10
C GLY A 18 -6.81 32.52 -4.10
N CYS A 19 -7.33 32.43 -2.86
CA CYS A 19 -6.75 31.57 -1.82
C CYS A 19 -7.43 30.21 -1.66
N ALA A 20 -8.34 29.83 -2.53
CA ALA A 20 -9.26 28.72 -2.26
C ALA A 20 -9.01 27.47 -3.09
N THR A 21 -7.78 26.92 -3.26
CA THR A 21 -7.70 25.51 -3.69
C THR A 21 -6.25 24.95 -3.74
N PHE A 22 -5.42 25.21 -2.78
CA PHE A 22 -4.23 24.36 -2.64
C PHE A 22 -4.61 23.17 -1.73
N ARG A 23 -5.33 22.18 -2.29
CA ARG A 23 -5.43 20.86 -1.65
C ARG A 23 -4.16 20.12 -2.00
N PRO A 24 -3.31 19.75 -1.05
CA PRO A 24 -2.18 18.89 -1.35
C PRO A 24 -2.74 17.60 -1.96
N GLN A 25 -2.35 17.34 -3.21
CA GLN A 25 -2.76 16.14 -3.90
C GLN A 25 -1.94 15.00 -3.32
N ILE A 26 -2.60 14.10 -2.56
CA ILE A 26 -1.95 12.91 -2.04
C ILE A 26 -1.59 11.96 -3.19
N ILE A 27 -0.33 11.58 -3.26
CA ILE A 27 0.12 10.50 -4.12
C ILE A 27 -0.06 9.21 -3.31
N VAL A 28 -0.79 8.24 -3.88
CA VAL A 28 -1.07 6.97 -3.20
C VAL A 28 0.25 6.28 -2.86
N PRO A 29 0.46 5.86 -1.60
CA PRO A 29 1.64 5.09 -1.21
C PRO A 29 1.78 3.80 -2.02
N GLU A 30 3.01 3.47 -2.37
CA GLU A 30 3.32 2.20 -3.01
C GLU A 30 3.28 1.08 -1.97
N VAL A 31 2.58 -0.01 -2.30
CA VAL A 31 2.48 -1.20 -1.45
C VAL A 31 3.09 -2.38 -2.18
N SER A 32 4.05 -3.05 -1.59
CA SER A 32 4.70 -4.23 -2.15
C SER A 32 4.81 -5.36 -1.14
N LEU A 33 4.95 -6.58 -1.63
CA LEU A 33 5.17 -7.74 -0.78
C LEU A 33 6.65 -7.75 -0.34
N ALA A 34 6.88 -7.67 0.97
CA ALA A 34 8.22 -7.73 1.55
C ALA A 34 8.60 -9.18 1.90
N ASN A 35 7.69 -9.94 2.54
CA ASN A 35 7.98 -11.31 2.94
C ASN A 35 6.69 -12.11 3.14
N ILE A 36 6.82 -13.45 3.12
CA ILE A 36 5.80 -14.40 3.54
C ILE A 36 6.47 -15.42 4.47
N THR A 37 6.00 -15.48 5.72
CA THR A 37 6.54 -16.37 6.73
C THR A 37 5.48 -17.38 7.19
N PRO A 38 5.68 -18.68 6.99
CA PRO A 38 4.82 -19.69 7.59
C PRO A 38 4.94 -19.64 9.13
N LEU A 39 3.80 -19.57 9.83
CA LEU A 39 3.74 -19.53 11.30
C LEU A 39 3.40 -20.88 11.92
N GLY A 40 2.71 -21.72 11.18
CA GLY A 40 2.32 -23.06 11.62
C GLY A 40 1.22 -23.64 10.76
N ALA A 41 1.10 -24.96 10.76
CA ALA A 41 0.10 -25.68 10.02
C ALA A 41 -0.62 -26.70 10.91
N THR A 42 -1.92 -26.86 10.71
CA THR A 42 -2.71 -28.01 11.17
C THR A 42 -3.09 -28.84 9.93
N LEU A 43 -3.82 -29.93 10.12
CA LEU A 43 -4.30 -30.74 8.99
C LEU A 43 -5.22 -29.96 8.03
N PHE A 44 -5.85 -28.88 8.49
CA PHE A 44 -6.85 -28.15 7.72
C PHE A 44 -6.50 -26.68 7.47
N GLU A 45 -5.63 -26.10 8.29
CA GLU A 45 -5.31 -24.67 8.25
C GLU A 45 -3.80 -24.42 8.24
N GLN A 46 -3.39 -23.48 7.41
CA GLN A 46 -2.03 -22.92 7.39
C GLN A 46 -2.10 -21.47 7.83
N ARG A 47 -1.37 -21.11 8.89
CA ARG A 47 -1.18 -19.70 9.27
C ARG A 47 0.09 -19.15 8.64
N VAL A 48 -0.03 -17.96 8.10
CA VAL A 48 1.04 -17.28 7.37
C VAL A 48 1.07 -15.83 7.81
N ARG A 49 2.25 -15.28 8.04
CA ARG A 49 2.46 -13.84 8.16
C ARG A 49 2.86 -13.29 6.80
N VAL A 50 2.13 -12.28 6.38
CA VAL A 50 2.41 -11.50 5.16
C VAL A 50 2.93 -10.14 5.60
N ASP A 51 4.17 -9.83 5.23
CA ASP A 51 4.79 -8.55 5.51
C ASP A 51 4.68 -7.66 4.27
N LEU A 52 3.99 -6.53 4.41
CA LEU A 52 3.79 -5.54 3.36
C LEU A 52 4.73 -4.36 3.61
N ARG A 53 5.44 -3.95 2.56
CA ARG A 53 6.23 -2.72 2.56
C ARG A 53 5.40 -1.60 1.98
N LEU A 54 5.27 -0.53 2.74
CA LEU A 54 4.56 0.68 2.39
C LEU A 54 5.58 1.80 2.18
N ARG A 55 5.63 2.38 0.99
CA ARG A 55 6.52 3.49 0.66
C ARG A 55 5.70 4.74 0.40
N ASN A 56 6.02 5.81 1.11
CA ASN A 56 5.35 7.10 1.00
C ASN A 56 6.13 8.03 0.06
N PRO A 57 5.59 8.38 -1.13
CA PRO A 57 6.23 9.32 -2.05
C PRO A 57 5.96 10.78 -1.70
N ASN A 58 5.13 11.05 -0.66
CA ASN A 58 4.76 12.40 -0.28
C ASN A 58 5.79 13.01 0.69
N ASP A 59 5.86 14.34 0.71
CA ASP A 59 6.74 15.12 1.59
C ASP A 59 6.16 15.35 3.00
N PHE A 60 5.07 14.65 3.33
CA PHE A 60 4.42 14.62 4.65
C PHE A 60 4.17 13.17 5.07
N ALA A 61 4.03 12.94 6.38
CA ALA A 61 3.72 11.62 6.92
C ALA A 61 2.25 11.24 6.61
N ILE A 62 2.01 9.94 6.42
CA ILE A 62 0.67 9.39 6.19
C ILE A 62 0.33 8.44 7.33
N ASP A 63 -0.73 8.75 8.06
CA ASP A 63 -1.22 7.92 9.15
C ASP A 63 -2.32 6.99 8.65
N LEU A 64 -2.06 5.69 8.75
CA LEU A 64 -2.99 4.63 8.41
C LEU A 64 -3.70 4.15 9.67
N SER A 65 -4.99 3.91 9.57
CA SER A 65 -5.80 3.23 10.57
C SER A 65 -5.97 1.73 10.28
N GLY A 66 -5.44 1.25 9.18
CA GLY A 66 -5.48 -0.15 8.78
C GLY A 66 -5.17 -0.37 7.31
N VAL A 67 -5.06 -1.64 6.93
CA VAL A 67 -4.83 -2.10 5.56
C VAL A 67 -5.67 -3.32 5.31
N ASP A 68 -6.35 -3.40 4.17
CA ASP A 68 -6.92 -4.64 3.64
C ASP A 68 -6.21 -5.02 2.34
N PHE A 69 -6.01 -6.32 2.13
CA PHE A 69 -5.36 -6.78 0.93
C PHE A 69 -5.83 -8.15 0.47
N GLN A 70 -5.60 -8.44 -0.80
CA GLN A 70 -5.69 -9.74 -1.43
C GLN A 70 -4.37 -10.01 -2.14
N LEU A 71 -3.83 -11.20 -1.92
CA LEU A 71 -2.63 -11.70 -2.57
C LEU A 71 -3.01 -12.87 -3.47
N ALA A 72 -2.72 -12.73 -4.75
CA ALA A 72 -2.79 -13.80 -5.72
C ALA A 72 -1.37 -14.22 -6.13
N VAL A 73 -1.18 -15.49 -6.41
CA VAL A 73 0.07 -16.08 -6.89
C VAL A 73 -0.24 -16.86 -8.15
N ASN A 74 0.50 -16.60 -9.23
CA ASN A 74 0.25 -17.19 -10.54
C ASN A 74 -1.25 -17.11 -10.97
N GLY A 75 -1.92 -15.99 -10.64
CA GLY A 75 -3.31 -15.74 -10.98
C GLY A 75 -4.34 -16.40 -10.05
N ALA A 76 -3.93 -17.20 -9.07
CA ALA A 76 -4.84 -17.80 -8.09
C ALA A 76 -4.74 -17.10 -6.73
N ARG A 77 -5.89 -16.83 -6.09
CA ARG A 77 -5.92 -16.21 -4.76
C ARG A 77 -5.25 -17.15 -3.75
N LEU A 78 -4.22 -16.64 -3.08
CA LEU A 78 -3.49 -17.35 -2.05
C LEU A 78 -3.91 -16.93 -0.65
N ALA A 79 -4.05 -15.63 -0.42
CA ALA A 79 -4.35 -15.07 0.90
C ALA A 79 -5.15 -13.78 0.78
N SER A 80 -5.88 -13.47 1.84
CA SER A 80 -6.48 -12.16 2.04
C SER A 80 -6.41 -11.83 3.53
N GLY A 81 -6.15 -10.57 3.84
CA GLY A 81 -6.01 -10.13 5.22
C GLY A 81 -6.52 -8.71 5.42
N VAL A 82 -6.84 -8.43 6.67
CA VAL A 82 -7.22 -7.10 7.14
C VAL A 82 -6.50 -6.86 8.46
N THR A 83 -5.91 -5.69 8.61
CA THR A 83 -5.42 -5.23 9.91
C THR A 83 -6.01 -3.86 10.22
N SER A 84 -6.30 -3.63 11.50
CA SER A 84 -6.67 -2.33 12.05
C SER A 84 -5.54 -1.73 12.89
N GLU A 85 -4.33 -2.24 12.74
CA GLU A 85 -3.16 -1.66 13.38
C GLU A 85 -2.85 -0.29 12.79
N ALA A 86 -2.72 0.70 13.66
CA ALA A 86 -2.35 2.05 13.24
C ALA A 86 -0.85 2.11 12.92
N VAL A 87 -0.53 2.57 11.72
CA VAL A 87 0.85 2.70 11.25
C VAL A 87 1.05 4.06 10.62
N SER A 88 2.13 4.76 11.02
CA SER A 88 2.55 5.99 10.37
C SER A 88 3.65 5.69 9.37
N ILE A 89 3.47 6.16 8.12
CA ILE A 89 4.50 6.08 7.09
C ILE A 89 5.19 7.43 7.05
N PRO A 90 6.49 7.52 7.38
CA PRO A 90 7.22 8.80 7.40
C PRO A 90 7.20 9.47 6.02
N ARG A 91 7.38 10.80 6.00
CA ARG A 91 7.60 11.55 4.75
C ARG A 91 8.74 10.94 3.95
N LEU A 92 8.54 10.71 2.66
CA LEU A 92 9.55 10.13 1.75
C LEU A 92 10.23 8.86 2.30
N GLY A 93 9.53 8.15 3.20
CA GLY A 93 10.03 6.99 3.93
C GLY A 93 9.22 5.73 3.69
N GLU A 94 9.57 4.69 4.43
CA GLU A 94 8.95 3.38 4.36
C GLU A 94 8.53 2.89 5.75
N SER A 95 7.49 2.05 5.78
CA SER A 95 7.06 1.30 6.95
C SER A 95 6.71 -0.13 6.56
N LEU A 96 6.82 -1.05 7.52
CA LEU A 96 6.39 -2.44 7.36
C LEU A 96 5.11 -2.66 8.14
N VAL A 97 4.16 -3.37 7.52
CA VAL A 97 2.93 -3.84 8.15
C VAL A 97 2.89 -5.35 8.03
N SER A 98 2.78 -6.04 9.17
CA SER A 98 2.68 -7.50 9.22
C SER A 98 1.23 -7.89 9.47
N VAL A 99 0.68 -8.75 8.62
CA VAL A 99 -0.69 -9.25 8.74
C VAL A 99 -0.66 -10.76 8.82
N GLU A 100 -1.26 -11.32 9.87
CA GLU A 100 -1.45 -12.76 9.98
C GLU A 100 -2.73 -13.16 9.25
N VAL A 101 -2.63 -14.16 8.39
CA VAL A 101 -3.73 -14.70 7.61
C VAL A 101 -3.79 -16.21 7.77
N THR A 102 -5.01 -16.74 7.71
CA THR A 102 -5.26 -18.17 7.67
C THR A 102 -5.64 -18.55 6.24
N THR A 103 -5.01 -19.57 5.70
CA THR A 103 -5.31 -20.13 4.37
C THR A 103 -5.49 -21.64 4.47
N THR A 104 -6.10 -22.25 3.46
CA THR A 104 -6.29 -23.70 3.46
C THR A 104 -5.04 -24.37 2.91
N LEU A 105 -4.66 -25.52 3.50
CA LEU A 105 -3.53 -26.32 3.03
C LEU A 105 -3.70 -26.75 1.56
N LEU A 106 -4.93 -27.00 1.12
CA LEU A 106 -5.24 -27.37 -0.27
C LEU A 106 -4.91 -26.25 -1.27
N ASP A 107 -5.19 -25.01 -0.92
CA ASP A 107 -4.86 -23.86 -1.78
C ASP A 107 -3.35 -23.69 -1.90
N TRP A 108 -2.62 -23.88 -0.78
CA TRP A 108 -1.17 -23.90 -0.77
C TRP A 108 -0.58 -25.02 -1.62
N MET A 109 -1.08 -26.26 -1.46
CA MET A 109 -0.57 -27.40 -2.22
C MET A 109 -0.83 -27.28 -3.72
N ARG A 110 -1.97 -26.74 -4.13
CA ARG A 110 -2.27 -26.47 -5.54
C ARG A 110 -1.30 -25.44 -6.12
N GLN A 111 -0.97 -24.39 -5.35
CA GLN A 111 -0.06 -23.35 -5.80
C GLN A 111 1.39 -23.86 -5.86
N ILE A 112 1.88 -24.54 -4.83
CA ILE A 112 3.23 -25.09 -4.78
C ILE A 112 3.42 -26.18 -5.85
N GLY A 113 2.42 -27.02 -6.09
CA GLY A 113 2.46 -28.03 -7.14
C GLY A 113 2.56 -27.45 -8.55
N SER A 114 2.03 -26.23 -8.76
CA SER A 114 2.15 -25.50 -10.03
C SER A 114 3.46 -24.75 -10.18
N LEU A 115 4.21 -24.54 -9.09
CA LEU A 115 5.41 -23.71 -9.06
C LEU A 115 6.62 -24.36 -9.70
N GLY A 116 6.56 -25.58 -10.20
CA GLY A 116 7.70 -26.18 -10.85
C GLY A 116 9.03 -25.70 -10.21
N ARG A 117 10.17 -26.05 -10.66
CA ARG A 117 11.48 -25.63 -10.13
C ARG A 117 11.83 -24.12 -10.36
N SER A 118 10.84 -23.28 -10.61
CA SER A 118 11.06 -21.82 -10.81
C SER A 118 11.39 -21.14 -9.49
N GLN A 119 12.53 -20.48 -9.44
CA GLN A 119 12.99 -19.75 -8.24
C GLN A 119 12.22 -18.44 -8.00
N GLU A 120 11.43 -17.99 -8.95
CA GLU A 120 10.66 -16.76 -8.87
C GLU A 120 9.17 -17.03 -9.04
N ILE A 121 8.37 -16.45 -8.15
CA ILE A 121 6.93 -16.60 -8.08
C ILE A 121 6.32 -15.24 -8.45
N ALA A 122 5.50 -15.21 -9.50
CA ALA A 122 4.73 -14.03 -9.85
C ALA A 122 3.59 -13.83 -8.85
N TYR A 123 3.40 -12.60 -8.37
CA TYR A 123 2.29 -12.26 -7.47
C TYR A 123 1.60 -10.98 -7.90
N ASP A 124 0.32 -10.92 -7.56
CA ASP A 124 -0.51 -9.73 -7.67
C ASP A 124 -1.07 -9.40 -6.28
N LEU A 125 -0.82 -8.19 -5.85
CA LEU A 125 -1.26 -7.67 -4.56
C LEU A 125 -2.22 -6.50 -4.81
N THR A 126 -3.45 -6.61 -4.32
CA THR A 126 -4.47 -5.55 -4.43
C THR A 126 -5.11 -5.29 -3.09
N GLY A 127 -5.63 -4.09 -2.86
CA GLY A 127 -6.28 -3.77 -1.59
C GLY A 127 -6.53 -2.28 -1.39
N HIS A 128 -6.71 -1.91 -0.11
CA HIS A 128 -6.92 -0.52 0.27
C HIS A 128 -6.10 -0.16 1.50
N LEU A 129 -5.54 1.05 1.47
CA LEU A 129 -4.99 1.73 2.63
C LEU A 129 -6.10 2.56 3.28
N HIS A 130 -6.35 2.35 4.56
CA HIS A 130 -7.31 3.14 5.33
C HIS A 130 -6.55 4.32 5.95
N VAL A 131 -6.61 5.47 5.27
CA VAL A 131 -5.90 6.69 5.70
C VAL A 131 -6.79 7.49 6.63
N ALA A 132 -6.26 7.87 7.79
CA ALA A 132 -6.96 8.73 8.73
C ALA A 132 -7.40 10.02 8.03
N HIS A 133 -8.66 10.43 8.21
CA HIS A 133 -9.28 11.63 7.63
C HIS A 133 -9.42 11.70 6.09
N LEU A 134 -8.83 10.76 5.33
CA LEU A 134 -8.90 10.73 3.87
C LEU A 134 -9.73 9.56 3.32
N GLY A 135 -10.00 8.54 4.16
CA GLY A 135 -10.77 7.38 3.77
C GLY A 135 -9.92 6.26 3.15
N ARG A 136 -10.50 5.52 2.19
CA ARG A 136 -9.88 4.34 1.60
C ARG A 136 -9.20 4.70 0.29
N LEU A 137 -7.89 4.42 0.20
CA LEU A 137 -7.10 4.59 -1.02
C LEU A 137 -6.80 3.22 -1.62
N PRO A 138 -7.25 2.91 -2.84
CA PRO A 138 -6.96 1.63 -3.49
C PRO A 138 -5.50 1.57 -3.91
N PHE A 139 -4.92 0.37 -3.83
CA PHE A 139 -3.60 0.08 -4.37
C PHE A 139 -3.60 -1.23 -5.16
N SER A 140 -2.67 -1.34 -6.10
CA SER A 140 -2.36 -2.57 -6.82
C SER A 140 -0.88 -2.62 -7.13
N HIS A 141 -0.28 -3.79 -6.96
CA HIS A 141 1.13 -4.03 -7.25
C HIS A 141 1.31 -5.45 -7.77
N SER A 142 2.04 -5.60 -8.87
CA SER A 142 2.43 -6.90 -9.42
C SER A 142 3.94 -7.02 -9.39
N GLY A 143 4.43 -8.16 -8.98
CA GLY A 143 5.87 -8.38 -8.84
C GLY A 143 6.27 -9.84 -8.90
N ARG A 144 7.56 -10.08 -8.63
CA ARG A 144 8.10 -11.42 -8.48
C ARG A 144 8.75 -11.56 -7.13
N PHE A 145 8.53 -12.67 -6.50
CA PHE A 145 9.03 -12.99 -5.17
C PHE A 145 9.83 -14.30 -5.24
N ALA A 146 11.02 -14.29 -4.65
CA ALA A 146 11.83 -15.48 -4.46
C ALA A 146 11.78 -15.89 -2.98
N PRO A 147 11.14 -17.01 -2.62
CA PRO A 147 11.09 -17.47 -1.23
C PRO A 147 12.51 -17.65 -0.66
N GLY A 148 12.77 -17.07 0.52
CA GLY A 148 14.06 -17.22 1.20
C GLY A 148 15.17 -16.25 0.76
N LYS A 149 14.92 -15.36 -0.19
CA LYS A 149 15.83 -14.26 -0.53
C LYS A 149 15.20 -12.94 -0.06
N ALA A 150 15.86 -12.27 0.87
CA ALA A 150 15.43 -10.91 1.27
C ALA A 150 15.34 -10.03 0.01
N PRO A 151 14.32 -9.15 -0.11
CA PRO A 151 14.20 -8.26 -1.25
C PRO A 151 15.47 -7.44 -1.38
N ALA A 152 16.04 -7.45 -2.58
CA ALA A 152 17.22 -6.65 -2.88
C ALA A 152 16.87 -5.18 -2.64
N THR A 153 17.60 -4.54 -1.75
CA THR A 153 17.60 -3.08 -1.61
C THR A 153 17.94 -2.51 -2.98
N PRO A 154 17.14 -1.58 -3.54
CA PRO A 154 17.52 -0.95 -4.78
C PRO A 154 18.87 -0.27 -4.57
N SER A 155 19.89 -0.77 -5.28
CA SER A 155 21.21 -0.15 -5.29
C SER A 155 21.04 1.26 -5.85
N SER A 156 21.29 2.28 -5.02
CA SER A 156 21.48 3.64 -5.47
C SER A 156 22.68 3.63 -6.42
N GLN A 157 22.44 3.60 -7.72
CA GLN A 157 23.49 3.94 -8.67
C GLN A 157 23.67 5.44 -8.60
N GLY A 158 24.69 5.84 -7.82
CA GLY A 158 25.24 7.18 -7.89
C GLY A 158 26.01 7.37 -9.19
N THR A 159 25.74 8.46 -9.84
CA THR A 159 26.71 9.23 -10.64
C THR A 159 26.35 10.69 -10.53
#